data_91209172ac15522642eda54272ae0d00
#
_entry.id   91209172ac15522642eda54272ae0d00
#
_cell.length_a   1.000
_cell.length_b   1.000
_cell.length_c   1.000
_cell.angle_alpha   90.00
_cell.angle_beta   90.00
_cell.angle_gamma   90.00
#
_symmetry.space_group_name_H-M   'P 1'
#
loop_
_entity.id
_entity.type
_entity.pdbx_description
1 polymer ?
#
loop_
_entity_poly.entity_id
_entity_poly.type
_entity_poly.pdbx_seq_one_letter_code
_entity_poly.pdbx_strand_id
1 'polypeptide(L)'
;MSAPRVRVGLRALPLLALAWASPHAQALGLGDARVVSPLNAPLVAEIQIVDATPAELAALRAEVPGREVFTRYGIDRPAFLAGASASVRTTGAGAPVLVIRTEQPVADPFITVLLSAEWGRGRVLREFNLVVGRTAETAEPLEPIEVQAPTVESGQIGRAHV
;
A
#
# COMPACT_ATOMS: atom_id res chain seq x y z
N MET A 1 -7.17 -29.08 -81.17
CA MET A 1 -6.93 -27.77 -80.51
C MET A 1 -7.23 -27.93 -79.02
N SER A 2 -6.16 -28.18 -78.22
CA SER A 2 -6.29 -28.52 -76.80
C SER A 2 -5.93 -27.28 -75.94
N ALA A 3 -6.86 -26.82 -75.12
CA ALA A 3 -6.64 -25.72 -74.22
C ALA A 3 -5.93 -26.13 -72.95
N PRO A 4 -4.91 -25.44 -72.43
CA PRO A 4 -4.25 -25.75 -71.17
C PRO A 4 -5.08 -25.29 -69.96
N ARG A 5 -5.30 -26.23 -69.02
CA ARG A 5 -5.90 -25.99 -67.74
C ARG A 5 -4.84 -25.42 -66.80
N VAL A 6 -4.98 -24.13 -66.48
CA VAL A 6 -4.20 -23.46 -65.42
C VAL A 6 -4.72 -23.93 -64.06
N ARG A 7 -3.88 -24.69 -63.31
CA ARG A 7 -4.13 -25.04 -61.90
C ARG A 7 -3.60 -23.88 -61.02
N VAL A 8 -4.51 -23.09 -60.50
CA VAL A 8 -4.19 -22.12 -59.46
C VAL A 8 -4.00 -22.87 -58.14
N GLY A 9 -2.76 -23.03 -57.72
CA GLY A 9 -2.39 -23.60 -56.43
C GLY A 9 -2.65 -22.55 -55.35
N LEU A 10 -3.70 -22.77 -54.56
CA LEU A 10 -3.98 -22.01 -53.36
C LEU A 10 -2.93 -22.30 -52.29
N ARG A 11 -1.89 -21.49 -52.19
CA ARG A 11 -0.89 -21.57 -51.13
C ARG A 11 -1.51 -21.02 -49.84
N ALA A 12 -1.87 -21.94 -48.95
CA ALA A 12 -2.26 -21.59 -47.56
C ALA A 12 -1.05 -20.97 -46.87
N LEU A 13 -1.15 -19.67 -46.57
CA LEU A 13 -0.24 -18.98 -45.62
C LEU A 13 -0.55 -19.53 -44.20
N PRO A 14 0.44 -20.04 -43.46
CA PRO A 14 0.26 -20.29 -42.06
C PRO A 14 0.18 -18.91 -41.36
N LEU A 15 -0.97 -18.59 -40.80
CA LEU A 15 -1.15 -17.47 -39.86
C LEU A 15 -0.32 -17.79 -38.62
N LEU A 16 0.90 -17.25 -38.57
CA LEU A 16 1.75 -17.29 -37.39
C LEU A 16 1.09 -16.43 -36.30
N ALA A 17 0.33 -17.09 -35.42
CA ALA A 17 -0.21 -16.49 -34.23
C ALA A 17 0.97 -16.10 -33.30
N LEU A 18 1.43 -14.88 -33.41
CA LEU A 18 2.40 -14.28 -32.51
C LEU A 18 1.69 -14.09 -31.17
N ALA A 19 1.77 -15.11 -30.30
CA ALA A 19 1.34 -14.99 -28.92
C ALA A 19 2.16 -13.88 -28.27
N TRP A 20 1.55 -12.74 -28.05
CA TRP A 20 2.10 -11.65 -27.28
C TRP A 20 2.18 -12.12 -25.83
N ALA A 21 3.29 -12.72 -25.47
CA ALA A 21 3.70 -12.86 -24.08
C ALA A 21 3.98 -11.44 -23.58
N SER A 22 2.95 -10.76 -23.07
CA SER A 22 3.16 -9.50 -22.38
C SER A 22 4.00 -9.80 -21.15
N PRO A 23 5.24 -9.30 -21.05
CA PRO A 23 5.98 -9.39 -19.80
C PRO A 23 5.14 -8.66 -18.77
N HIS A 24 4.78 -9.35 -17.71
CA HIS A 24 4.17 -8.68 -16.54
C HIS A 24 5.23 -7.72 -16.03
N ALA A 25 5.04 -6.44 -16.29
CA ALA A 25 5.87 -5.39 -15.73
C ALA A 25 5.56 -5.37 -14.22
N GLN A 26 6.28 -6.17 -13.45
CA GLN A 26 6.32 -6.05 -12.01
C GLN A 26 7.03 -4.74 -11.72
N ALA A 27 6.30 -3.78 -11.20
CA ALA A 27 6.85 -2.52 -10.74
C ALA A 27 6.86 -2.55 -9.23
N LEU A 28 8.03 -2.33 -8.62
CA LEU A 28 8.16 -2.10 -7.19
C LEU A 28 7.09 -1.11 -6.74
N GLY A 29 6.33 -1.48 -5.72
CA GLY A 29 5.32 -0.66 -5.09
C GLY A 29 5.57 -0.46 -3.60
N LEU A 30 5.04 0.64 -3.08
CA LEU A 30 4.95 0.85 -1.63
C LEU A 30 3.54 0.45 -1.18
N GLY A 31 3.45 -0.53 -0.31
CA GLY A 31 2.20 -1.03 0.26
C GLY A 31 1.75 -0.24 1.47
N ASP A 32 1.17 -0.94 2.44
CA ASP A 32 0.66 -0.33 3.66
C ASP A 32 1.77 0.11 4.61
N ALA A 33 1.48 1.16 5.37
CA ALA A 33 2.36 1.68 6.39
C ALA A 33 1.79 1.42 7.78
N ARG A 34 2.67 1.03 8.72
CA ARG A 34 2.32 0.89 10.14
C ARG A 34 3.32 1.61 11.02
N VAL A 35 2.85 2.19 12.10
CA VAL A 35 3.72 2.78 13.12
C VAL A 35 4.00 1.72 14.18
N VAL A 36 5.29 1.57 14.55
CA VAL A 36 5.73 0.63 15.59
C VAL A 36 6.22 1.34 16.85
N SER A 37 6.51 2.65 16.79
CA SER A 37 6.86 3.44 17.97
C SER A 37 5.61 3.93 18.70
N PRO A 38 5.66 4.06 20.03
CA PRO A 38 4.57 4.69 20.79
C PRO A 38 4.52 6.21 20.58
N LEU A 39 3.41 6.82 20.96
CA LEU A 39 3.26 8.26 21.02
C LEU A 39 4.28 8.87 22.01
N ASN A 40 4.72 10.09 21.77
CA ASN A 40 5.77 10.80 22.51
C ASN A 40 7.16 10.15 22.45
N ALA A 41 7.39 9.28 21.49
CA ALA A 41 8.70 8.76 21.13
C ALA A 41 9.10 9.14 19.70
N PRO A 42 10.38 9.05 19.32
CA PRO A 42 10.79 9.17 17.92
C PRO A 42 10.02 8.20 17.03
N LEU A 43 9.53 8.69 15.88
CA LEU A 43 8.76 7.87 14.95
C LEU A 43 9.60 6.72 14.43
N VAL A 44 9.02 5.54 14.46
CA VAL A 44 9.45 4.38 13.69
C VAL A 44 8.23 3.87 12.95
N ALA A 45 8.24 4.03 11.63
CA ALA A 45 7.17 3.53 10.75
C ALA A 45 7.74 2.56 9.74
N GLU A 46 7.03 1.48 9.50
CA GLU A 46 7.38 0.45 8.52
C GLU A 46 6.39 0.48 7.38
N ILE A 47 6.89 0.52 6.16
CA ILE A 47 6.11 0.53 4.92
C ILE A 47 6.45 -0.74 4.15
N GLN A 48 5.46 -1.50 3.76
CA GLN A 48 5.65 -2.71 2.98
C GLN A 48 6.18 -2.36 1.58
N ILE A 49 7.15 -3.14 1.10
CA ILE A 49 7.61 -3.09 -0.28
C ILE A 49 7.01 -4.31 -0.99
N VAL A 50 6.29 -4.06 -2.08
CA VAL A 50 5.61 -5.10 -2.86
C VAL A 50 6.19 -5.20 -4.25
N ASP A 51 6.17 -6.41 -4.83
CA ASP A 51 6.58 -6.71 -6.20
C ASP A 51 8.01 -6.26 -6.57
N ALA A 52 8.90 -6.17 -5.59
CA ALA A 52 10.28 -5.73 -5.78
C ALA A 52 11.20 -6.90 -6.16
N THR A 53 11.99 -6.72 -7.20
CA THR A 53 13.10 -7.61 -7.51
C THR A 53 14.32 -7.33 -6.61
N PRO A 54 15.23 -8.30 -6.42
CA PRO A 54 16.45 -8.06 -5.64
C PRO A 54 17.30 -6.89 -6.18
N ALA A 55 17.32 -6.70 -7.50
CA ALA A 55 18.05 -5.61 -8.14
C ALA A 55 17.41 -4.24 -7.82
N GLU A 56 16.09 -4.15 -7.80
CA GLU A 56 15.37 -2.93 -7.43
C GLU A 56 15.55 -2.61 -5.96
N LEU A 57 15.49 -3.61 -5.07
CA LEU A 57 15.76 -3.42 -3.64
C LEU A 57 17.18 -2.89 -3.39
N ALA A 58 18.18 -3.40 -4.11
CA ALA A 58 19.56 -2.94 -4.00
C ALA A 58 19.74 -1.49 -4.49
N ALA A 59 18.97 -1.08 -5.49
CA ALA A 59 18.98 0.26 -6.06
C ALA A 59 18.04 1.25 -5.34
N LEU A 60 17.13 0.75 -4.47
CA LEU A 60 16.13 1.57 -3.81
C LEU A 60 16.76 2.63 -2.91
N ARG A 61 16.39 3.87 -3.17
CA ARG A 61 16.68 5.04 -2.33
C ARG A 61 15.37 5.65 -1.92
N ALA A 62 15.24 5.94 -0.65
CA ALA A 62 14.04 6.55 -0.12
C ALA A 62 14.40 7.68 0.83
N GLU A 63 13.59 8.72 0.81
CA GLU A 63 13.77 9.90 1.64
C GLU A 63 12.45 10.56 1.98
N VAL A 64 12.42 11.25 3.11
CA VAL A 64 11.36 12.20 3.44
C VAL A 64 11.73 13.52 2.80
N PRO A 65 10.97 14.01 1.81
CA PRO A 65 11.37 15.18 1.04
C PRO A 65 11.40 16.46 1.87
N GLY A 66 12.04 17.47 1.30
CA GLY A 66 12.14 18.80 1.90
C GLY A 66 10.79 19.54 1.94
N ARG A 67 10.75 20.64 2.70
CA ARG A 67 9.55 21.48 2.88
C ARG A 67 8.91 21.93 1.57
N GLU A 68 9.70 22.23 0.55
CA GLU A 68 9.20 22.68 -0.76
C GLU A 68 8.27 21.67 -1.43
N VAL A 69 8.60 20.37 -1.30
CA VAL A 69 7.76 19.30 -1.85
C VAL A 69 6.44 19.22 -1.08
N PHE A 70 6.48 19.24 0.24
CA PHE A 70 5.28 19.26 1.07
C PHE A 70 4.35 20.43 0.71
N THR A 71 4.90 21.66 0.63
CA THR A 71 4.14 22.86 0.24
C THR A 71 3.50 22.71 -1.14
N ARG A 72 4.20 22.12 -2.12
CA ARG A 72 3.67 21.88 -3.47
C ARG A 72 2.45 20.97 -3.47
N TYR A 73 2.37 20.04 -2.51
CA TYR A 73 1.22 19.16 -2.32
C TYR A 73 0.18 19.70 -1.34
N GLY A 74 0.35 20.94 -0.85
CA GLY A 74 -0.58 21.57 0.07
C GLY A 74 -0.55 20.95 1.47
N ILE A 75 0.55 20.29 1.85
CA ILE A 75 0.73 19.61 3.13
C ILE A 75 1.75 20.37 3.96
N ASP A 76 1.44 20.62 5.22
CA ASP A 76 2.43 21.17 6.15
C ASP A 76 3.44 20.09 6.53
N ARG A 77 4.75 20.42 6.43
CA ARG A 77 5.80 19.52 6.86
C ARG A 77 6.01 19.65 8.36
N PRO A 78 5.66 18.63 9.17
CA PRO A 78 5.86 18.68 10.61
C PRO A 78 7.33 18.84 11.00
N ALA A 79 7.57 19.56 12.11
CA ALA A 79 8.94 19.84 12.56
C ALA A 79 9.71 18.57 12.94
N PHE A 80 9.03 17.56 13.50
CA PHE A 80 9.65 16.29 13.91
C PHE A 80 10.25 15.49 12.72
N LEU A 81 9.86 15.80 11.48
CA LEU A 81 10.47 15.22 10.28
C LEU A 81 11.85 15.82 9.94
N ALA A 82 12.32 16.85 10.67
CA ALA A 82 13.69 17.31 10.55
C ALA A 82 14.65 16.18 10.96
N GLY A 83 15.62 15.86 10.11
CA GLY A 83 16.54 14.72 10.35
C GLY A 83 15.91 13.34 10.13
N ALA A 84 14.68 13.26 9.59
CA ALA A 84 14.08 11.98 9.27
C ALA A 84 14.93 11.19 8.25
N SER A 85 15.11 9.92 8.52
CA SER A 85 15.81 8.98 7.65
C SER A 85 14.88 7.87 7.17
N ALA A 86 15.14 7.37 5.96
CA ALA A 86 14.45 6.21 5.42
C ALA A 86 15.47 5.16 4.99
N SER A 87 15.23 3.90 5.32
CA SER A 87 16.13 2.80 5.00
C SER A 87 15.38 1.50 4.72
N VAL A 88 15.89 0.70 3.80
CA VAL A 88 15.36 -0.64 3.52
C VAL A 88 15.86 -1.61 4.58
N ARG A 89 14.96 -2.41 5.12
CA ARG A 89 15.21 -3.46 6.10
C ARG A 89 14.51 -4.75 5.68
N THR A 90 14.93 -5.85 6.26
CA THR A 90 14.25 -7.13 6.13
C THR A 90 13.60 -7.46 7.47
N THR A 91 12.32 -7.80 7.46
CA THR A 91 11.62 -8.26 8.67
C THR A 91 12.13 -9.63 9.11
N GLY A 92 11.81 -10.05 10.35
CA GLY A 92 12.11 -11.40 10.85
C GLY A 92 11.49 -12.51 9.98
N ALA A 93 10.43 -12.23 9.24
CA ALA A 93 9.80 -13.14 8.28
C ALA A 93 10.45 -13.10 6.86
N GLY A 94 11.52 -12.34 6.67
CA GLY A 94 12.23 -12.25 5.39
C GLY A 94 11.63 -11.26 4.39
N ALA A 95 10.55 -10.55 4.73
CA ALA A 95 9.92 -9.59 3.84
C ALA A 95 10.67 -8.25 3.85
N PRO A 96 10.88 -7.60 2.68
CA PRO A 96 11.49 -6.29 2.63
C PRO A 96 10.50 -5.22 3.08
N VAL A 97 10.98 -4.29 3.91
CA VAL A 97 10.23 -3.13 4.38
C VAL A 97 11.09 -1.88 4.29
N LEU A 98 10.46 -0.76 4.05
CA LEU A 98 11.07 0.54 4.18
C LEU A 98 10.76 1.08 5.58
N VAL A 99 11.80 1.45 6.32
CA VAL A 99 11.67 1.97 7.69
C VAL A 99 11.99 3.46 7.69
N ILE A 100 11.01 4.26 8.14
CA ILE A 100 11.19 5.69 8.42
C ILE A 100 11.51 5.83 9.91
N ARG A 101 12.53 6.64 10.22
CA ARG A 101 12.90 7.00 11.59
C ARG A 101 13.07 8.51 11.71
N THR A 102 12.64 9.06 12.84
CA THR A 102 12.89 10.46 13.20
C THR A 102 13.76 10.55 14.44
N GLU A 103 14.39 11.69 14.64
CA GLU A 103 15.17 11.97 15.85
C GLU A 103 14.28 12.58 16.95
N GLN A 104 13.28 13.35 16.53
CA GLN A 104 12.38 14.03 17.44
C GLN A 104 11.15 13.18 17.76
N PRO A 105 10.62 13.27 18.98
CA PRO A 105 9.41 12.58 19.36
C PRO A 105 8.18 13.15 18.65
N VAL A 106 7.18 12.30 18.43
CA VAL A 106 5.90 12.65 17.82
C VAL A 106 4.84 12.73 18.90
N ALA A 107 4.26 13.91 19.07
CA ALA A 107 3.20 14.15 20.05
C ALA A 107 1.79 14.00 19.45
N ASP A 108 1.64 14.15 18.14
CA ASP A 108 0.36 14.06 17.46
C ASP A 108 0.01 12.61 17.13
N PRO A 109 -1.20 12.15 17.46
CA PRO A 109 -1.64 10.80 17.16
C PRO A 109 -1.95 10.57 15.66
N PHE A 110 -2.14 11.64 14.91
CA PHE A 110 -2.41 11.59 13.46
C PHE A 110 -1.37 12.43 12.74
N ILE A 111 -0.59 11.79 11.90
CA ILE A 111 0.48 12.45 11.16
C ILE A 111 0.42 12.10 9.68
N THR A 112 0.77 13.06 8.84
CA THR A 112 0.94 12.87 7.41
C THR A 112 2.41 12.94 7.06
N VAL A 113 2.90 11.93 6.34
CA VAL A 113 4.29 11.84 5.88
C VAL A 113 4.31 11.65 4.37
N LEU A 114 5.05 12.50 3.66
CA LEU A 114 5.42 12.24 2.28
C LEU A 114 6.71 11.44 2.24
N LEU A 115 6.74 10.45 1.38
CA LEU A 115 7.91 9.63 1.12
C LEU A 115 8.20 9.61 -0.37
N SER A 116 9.41 9.97 -0.75
CA SER A 116 9.96 9.79 -2.09
C SER A 116 10.77 8.51 -2.11
N ALA A 117 10.52 7.66 -3.09
CA ALA A 117 11.30 6.45 -3.33
C ALA A 117 11.70 6.37 -4.79
N GLU A 118 12.97 6.06 -5.06
CA GLU A 118 13.55 5.95 -6.38
C GLU A 118 14.30 4.62 -6.50
N TRP A 119 14.13 3.94 -7.62
CA TRP A 119 14.84 2.70 -7.92
C TRP A 119 15.04 2.57 -9.42
N GLY A 120 16.21 2.19 -9.85
CA GLY A 120 16.52 1.90 -11.24
C GLY A 120 15.82 2.81 -12.27
N ARG A 121 14.63 2.41 -12.70
CA ARG A 121 13.82 3.13 -13.68
C ARG A 121 12.54 3.75 -13.11
N GLY A 122 12.28 3.59 -11.81
CA GLY A 122 11.05 4.03 -11.17
C GLY A 122 11.28 5.10 -10.12
N ARG A 123 10.29 5.96 -9.98
CA ARG A 123 10.18 6.93 -8.88
C ARG A 123 8.73 7.00 -8.45
N VAL A 124 8.51 7.03 -7.15
CA VAL A 124 7.19 7.28 -6.58
C VAL A 124 7.31 8.31 -5.47
N LEU A 125 6.36 9.21 -5.39
CA LEU A 125 6.08 10.05 -4.23
C LEU A 125 4.73 9.65 -3.69
N ARG A 126 4.67 9.21 -2.43
CA ARG A 126 3.44 8.76 -1.80
C ARG A 126 3.22 9.44 -0.47
N GLU A 127 1.97 9.77 -0.22
CA GLU A 127 1.48 10.26 1.05
C GLU A 127 1.04 9.09 1.92
N PHE A 128 1.43 9.13 3.19
CA PHE A 128 1.01 8.18 4.21
C PHE A 128 0.35 8.93 5.37
N ASN A 129 -0.89 8.59 5.64
CA ASN A 129 -1.62 9.03 6.82
C ASN A 129 -1.43 7.97 7.90
N LEU A 130 -0.69 8.29 8.94
CA LEU A 130 -0.26 7.37 9.98
C LEU A 130 -0.96 7.68 11.29
N VAL A 131 -1.37 6.62 11.98
CA VAL A 131 -1.91 6.73 13.34
C VAL A 131 -0.83 6.28 14.32
N VAL A 132 -0.38 7.21 15.17
CA VAL A 132 0.61 6.95 16.21
C VAL A 132 -0.16 6.64 17.49
N GLY A 133 -0.23 5.37 17.85
CA GLY A 133 -1.01 4.92 19.00
C GLY A 133 -0.17 4.18 20.02
N ARG A 134 -0.83 3.62 21.01
CA ARG A 134 -0.22 2.57 21.82
C ARG A 134 0.13 1.40 20.90
N THR A 135 1.30 0.85 21.11
CA THR A 135 1.81 -0.32 20.39
C THR A 135 0.69 -1.35 20.15
N ALA A 136 0.59 -1.89 18.93
CA ALA A 136 -0.43 -2.88 18.55
C ALA A 136 -0.45 -4.17 19.42
N GLU A 137 0.44 -4.28 20.40
CA GLU A 137 0.51 -5.37 21.38
C GLU A 137 -0.56 -5.27 22.48
N THR A 138 -1.36 -4.19 22.50
CA THR A 138 -2.49 -4.03 23.42
C THR A 138 -3.78 -3.73 22.67
N ALA A 139 -3.95 -4.26 21.48
CA ALA A 139 -5.28 -4.47 20.93
C ALA A 139 -5.86 -5.70 21.64
N GLU A 140 -6.37 -5.46 22.85
CA GLU A 140 -7.30 -6.38 23.50
C GLU A 140 -8.41 -6.67 22.48
N PRO A 141 -8.72 -7.93 22.17
CA PRO A 141 -9.79 -8.25 21.25
C PRO A 141 -11.02 -7.54 21.76
N LEU A 142 -11.60 -6.66 20.95
CA LEU A 142 -12.91 -6.08 21.22
C LEU A 142 -13.86 -7.28 21.32
N GLU A 143 -14.26 -7.62 22.55
CA GLU A 143 -15.32 -8.60 22.77
C GLU A 143 -16.53 -8.13 21.94
N PRO A 144 -17.15 -9.01 21.16
CA PRO A 144 -18.34 -8.65 20.40
C PRO A 144 -19.37 -8.11 21.39
N ILE A 145 -19.76 -6.85 21.22
CA ILE A 145 -20.88 -6.29 21.95
C ILE A 145 -22.09 -7.11 21.49
N GLU A 146 -22.56 -8.00 22.35
CA GLU A 146 -23.78 -8.74 22.14
C GLU A 146 -24.93 -7.73 22.17
N VAL A 147 -25.37 -7.32 20.98
CA VAL A 147 -26.53 -6.45 20.83
C VAL A 147 -27.74 -7.27 21.18
N GLN A 148 -28.20 -7.15 22.42
CA GLN A 148 -29.48 -7.73 22.84
C GLN A 148 -30.61 -7.09 21.99
N ALA A 149 -31.19 -7.90 21.12
CA ALA A 149 -32.37 -7.48 20.38
C ALA A 149 -33.47 -7.11 21.37
N PRO A 150 -34.20 -5.99 21.17
CA PRO A 150 -35.31 -5.64 22.05
C PRO A 150 -36.39 -6.72 21.98
N THR A 151 -36.68 -7.31 23.13
CA THR A 151 -37.79 -8.27 23.27
C THR A 151 -39.08 -7.50 23.04
N VAL A 152 -39.73 -7.72 21.92
CA VAL A 152 -41.07 -7.18 21.64
C VAL A 152 -42.04 -7.99 22.47
N GLU A 153 -42.46 -7.43 23.60
CA GLU A 153 -43.56 -7.97 24.39
C GLU A 153 -44.87 -7.87 23.56
N SER A 154 -45.36 -9.00 23.04
CA SER A 154 -46.60 -9.07 22.30
C SER A 154 -47.76 -8.85 23.26
N GLY A 155 -48.21 -7.61 23.34
CA GLY A 155 -49.43 -7.22 24.06
C GLY A 155 -50.62 -7.93 23.47
N GLN A 156 -51.24 -8.76 24.30
CA GLN A 156 -52.46 -9.53 24.03
C GLN A 156 -53.64 -8.54 23.92
N ILE A 157 -54.13 -8.36 22.68
CA ILE A 157 -55.34 -7.54 22.43
C ILE A 157 -56.57 -8.32 22.92
N GLY A 158 -57.13 -7.88 24.03
CA GLY A 158 -58.34 -8.41 24.59
C GLY A 158 -59.53 -8.22 23.63
N ARG A 159 -60.23 -9.33 23.30
CA ARG A 159 -61.54 -9.31 22.65
C ARG A 159 -62.58 -8.80 23.61
N ALA A 160 -63.19 -7.65 23.30
CA ALA A 160 -64.47 -7.24 23.92
C ALA A 160 -65.63 -8.00 23.28
N HIS A 161 -66.35 -8.72 24.11
CA HIS A 161 -67.67 -9.26 23.77
C HIS A 161 -68.74 -8.19 24.05
N VAL A 162 -69.63 -7.99 23.06
CA VAL A 162 -71.00 -7.60 23.22
C VAL A 162 -71.82 -8.51 22.34
#